data_ca0f8bad41d8eaf41143523253527793
#
_entry.id   ca0f8bad41d8eaf41143523253527793
#
_cell.length_a   1.000
_cell.length_b   1.000
_cell.length_c   1.000
_cell.angle_alpha   90.00
_cell.angle_beta   90.00
_cell.angle_gamma   90.00
#
_symmetry.space_group_name_H-M   'P 1'
#
loop_
_entity.id
_entity.type
_entity.pdbx_description
1 polymer ?
#
loop_
_entity_poly.entity_id
_entity_poly.type
_entity_poly.pdbx_seq_one_letter_code
_entity_poly.pdbx_strand_id
1 'polypeptide(L)'
;MDLLSTTINKATGIKFNGAAIIDFEGFSSVIHALGGVDMCVDQEAESAHLGVDKDGKLVQGWYSEWGGIQLQPGVTPFVHKTGCRKMTSTEALDYARIRKSLPNGDYDRQRHQQQLIKAIVTQATSTGVLTDLGKLNKVVESAGDAFILDTRGTPIIDYLFTFRNVTSNDLTLIKTNSGVVNTRIINNTSFEDLSPLSLEMLKAAQEGTLGTFLTAHPEFIAPSAGDPPASPTPSAG
;
A
#
# COMPACT_ATOMS: atom_id res chain seq x y z
N MET A 1 15.23 -10.80 -4.18
CA MET A 1 14.26 -10.29 -5.19
C MET A 1 14.09 -11.25 -6.37
N ASP A 2 15.13 -11.90 -6.87
CA ASP A 2 15.08 -12.74 -8.08
C ASP A 2 14.09 -13.90 -8.03
N LEU A 3 13.99 -14.60 -6.90
CA LEU A 3 13.05 -15.71 -6.77
C LEU A 3 11.59 -15.24 -6.92
N LEU A 4 11.22 -14.14 -6.27
CA LEU A 4 9.86 -13.60 -6.34
C LEU A 4 9.53 -13.11 -7.75
N SER A 5 10.40 -12.31 -8.37
CA SER A 5 10.20 -11.80 -9.73
C SER A 5 10.11 -12.93 -10.76
N THR A 6 10.96 -13.96 -10.62
CA THR A 6 10.93 -15.15 -11.47
C THR A 6 9.65 -15.94 -11.29
N THR A 7 9.17 -16.10 -10.05
CA THR A 7 7.93 -16.83 -9.76
C THR A 7 6.72 -16.12 -10.35
N ILE A 8 6.63 -14.80 -10.15
CA ILE A 8 5.53 -14.00 -10.72
C ILE A 8 5.59 -14.02 -12.26
N ASN A 9 6.79 -13.87 -12.84
CA ASN A 9 6.95 -13.94 -14.30
C ASN A 9 6.52 -15.32 -14.86
N LYS A 10 6.90 -16.41 -14.20
CA LYS A 10 6.46 -17.76 -14.61
C LYS A 10 4.95 -17.93 -14.53
N ALA A 11 4.31 -17.35 -13.53
CA ALA A 11 2.87 -17.48 -13.31
C ALA A 11 2.04 -16.57 -14.22
N THR A 12 2.55 -15.37 -14.57
CA THR A 12 1.77 -14.31 -15.22
C THR A 12 2.35 -13.84 -16.56
N GLY A 13 3.59 -14.21 -16.89
CA GLY A 13 4.31 -13.67 -18.04
C GLY A 13 4.80 -12.22 -17.88
N ILE A 14 4.44 -11.53 -16.79
CA ILE A 14 4.82 -10.15 -16.54
C ILE A 14 6.34 -10.05 -16.32
N LYS A 15 6.99 -9.13 -17.02
CA LYS A 15 8.41 -8.83 -16.88
C LYS A 15 8.60 -7.60 -16.00
N PHE A 16 9.64 -7.62 -15.17
CA PHE A 16 9.97 -6.52 -14.26
C PHE A 16 11.25 -5.82 -14.72
N ASN A 17 11.23 -4.50 -14.77
CA ASN A 17 12.37 -3.66 -15.11
C ASN A 17 13.23 -3.32 -13.87
N GLY A 18 12.69 -3.53 -12.68
CA GLY A 18 13.36 -3.28 -11.42
C GLY A 18 12.54 -3.78 -10.25
N ALA A 19 13.10 -3.69 -9.06
CA ALA A 19 12.42 -4.01 -7.82
C ALA A 19 12.93 -3.09 -6.70
N ALA A 20 12.05 -2.77 -5.76
CA ALA A 20 12.39 -2.03 -4.56
C ALA A 20 11.88 -2.75 -3.32
N ILE A 21 12.68 -2.79 -2.27
CA ILE A 21 12.28 -3.24 -0.95
C ILE A 21 12.57 -2.08 0.01
N ILE A 22 11.59 -1.76 0.84
CA ILE A 22 11.74 -0.81 1.92
C ILE A 22 11.15 -1.43 3.18
N ASP A 23 11.87 -1.33 4.30
CA ASP A 23 11.32 -1.74 5.59
C ASP A 23 10.48 -0.63 6.22
N PHE A 24 9.89 -0.90 7.39
CA PHE A 24 9.01 0.06 8.05
C PHE A 24 9.73 1.31 8.55
N GLU A 25 10.99 1.21 8.92
CA GLU A 25 11.79 2.33 9.41
C GLU A 25 12.15 3.27 8.26
N GLY A 26 12.66 2.74 7.15
CA GLY A 26 12.94 3.51 5.94
C GLY A 26 11.68 4.15 5.36
N PHE A 27 10.57 3.41 5.36
CA PHE A 27 9.30 3.93 4.89
C PHE A 27 8.81 5.11 5.76
N SER A 28 8.91 4.98 7.09
CA SER A 28 8.60 6.06 8.04
C SER A 28 9.50 7.28 7.82
N SER A 29 10.79 7.04 7.54
CA SER A 29 11.78 8.09 7.27
C SER A 29 11.46 8.87 6.00
N VAL A 30 11.05 8.18 4.93
CA VAL A 30 10.59 8.81 3.68
C VAL A 30 9.38 9.73 3.94
N ILE A 31 8.36 9.23 4.63
CA ILE A 31 7.18 10.05 4.95
C ILE A 31 7.56 11.25 5.83
N HIS A 32 8.45 11.05 6.78
CA HIS A 32 8.94 12.14 7.64
C HIS A 32 9.69 13.21 6.83
N ALA A 33 10.57 12.78 5.90
CA ALA A 33 11.31 13.70 5.02
C ALA A 33 10.39 14.50 4.07
N LEU A 34 9.23 13.92 3.70
CA LEU A 34 8.17 14.61 2.95
C LEU A 34 7.33 15.54 3.82
N GLY A 35 7.54 15.57 5.13
CA GLY A 35 6.77 16.36 6.09
C GLY A 35 5.38 15.81 6.40
N GLY A 36 5.18 14.49 6.29
CA GLY A 36 3.90 13.81 6.40
C GLY A 36 3.21 13.63 5.06
N VAL A 37 2.05 12.97 5.07
CA VAL A 37 1.23 12.74 3.87
C VAL A 37 -0.24 13.08 4.13
N ASP A 38 -0.90 13.63 3.14
CA ASP A 38 -2.35 13.85 3.20
C ASP A 38 -3.07 12.59 2.78
N MET A 39 -3.82 11.99 3.71
CA MET A 39 -4.57 10.77 3.50
C MET A 39 -6.04 10.92 3.89
N CYS A 40 -6.89 10.24 3.14
CA CYS A 40 -8.31 10.12 3.47
C CYS A 40 -8.59 8.70 4.00
N VAL A 41 -9.09 8.62 5.22
CA VAL A 41 -9.62 7.40 5.82
C VAL A 41 -11.02 7.21 5.30
N ASP A 42 -11.25 6.15 4.56
CA ASP A 42 -12.53 5.82 3.92
C ASP A 42 -13.47 5.03 4.85
N GLN A 43 -12.92 4.29 5.79
CA GLN A 43 -13.66 3.60 6.84
C GLN A 43 -12.91 3.66 8.16
N GLU A 44 -13.65 3.78 9.26
CA GLU A 44 -13.07 3.79 10.59
C GLU A 44 -12.31 2.49 10.86
N ALA A 45 -11.10 2.61 11.38
CA ALA A 45 -10.21 1.48 11.60
C ALA A 45 -9.51 1.59 12.96
N GLU A 46 -9.68 0.58 13.80
CA GLU A 46 -8.99 0.48 15.08
C GLU A 46 -7.61 -0.16 14.89
N SER A 47 -6.59 0.49 15.45
CA SER A 47 -5.22 -0.01 15.39
C SER A 47 -4.98 -1.11 16.43
N ALA A 48 -4.27 -2.16 15.97
CA ALA A 48 -3.70 -3.16 16.87
C ALA A 48 -2.26 -2.81 17.31
N HIS A 49 -1.64 -1.79 16.72
CA HIS A 49 -0.22 -1.46 16.90
C HIS A 49 0.01 -0.15 17.63
N LEU A 50 -0.98 0.74 17.58
CA LEU A 50 -0.89 2.10 18.09
C LEU A 50 -2.03 2.34 19.05
N GLY A 51 -1.74 2.98 20.17
CA GLY A 51 -2.73 3.36 21.15
C GLY A 51 -2.54 4.77 21.65
N VAL A 52 -3.44 5.21 22.50
CA VAL A 52 -3.43 6.52 23.17
C VAL A 52 -3.37 6.30 24.67
N ASP A 53 -2.39 6.90 25.33
CA ASP A 53 -2.29 6.87 26.77
C ASP A 53 -3.27 7.87 27.45
N LYS A 54 -3.29 7.88 28.76
CA LYS A 54 -4.15 8.76 29.56
C LYS A 54 -3.92 10.26 29.34
N ASP A 55 -2.75 10.62 28.82
CA ASP A 55 -2.35 12.01 28.54
C ASP A 55 -2.60 12.41 27.07
N GLY A 56 -3.21 11.51 26.29
CA GLY A 56 -3.54 11.71 24.86
C GLY A 56 -2.35 11.49 23.93
N LYS A 57 -1.24 10.94 24.40
CA LYS A 57 -0.04 10.69 23.61
C LYS A 57 -0.15 9.37 22.88
N LEU A 58 0.28 9.34 21.60
CA LEU A 58 0.42 8.12 20.83
C LEU A 58 1.55 7.25 21.39
N VAL A 59 1.25 5.99 21.66
CA VAL A 59 2.19 4.98 22.12
C VAL A 59 2.10 3.73 21.24
N GLN A 60 3.25 3.15 20.94
CA GLN A 60 3.30 1.90 20.18
C GLN A 60 3.07 0.69 21.08
N GLY A 61 2.34 -0.29 20.56
CA GLY A 61 2.24 -1.61 21.15
C GLY A 61 3.55 -2.38 21.04
N TRP A 62 3.71 -3.39 21.85
CA TRP A 62 4.88 -4.25 21.91
C TRP A 62 4.53 -5.70 21.56
N TYR A 63 5.50 -6.45 21.05
CA TYR A 63 5.32 -7.86 20.76
C TYR A 63 5.34 -8.66 22.08
N SER A 64 4.27 -9.42 22.31
CA SER A 64 4.22 -10.34 23.46
C SER A 64 4.97 -11.64 23.18
N GLU A 65 5.44 -12.31 24.21
CA GLU A 65 6.07 -13.65 24.13
C GLU A 65 5.14 -14.71 23.51
N TRP A 66 3.83 -14.51 23.64
CA TRP A 66 2.80 -15.41 23.11
C TRP A 66 2.41 -15.12 21.65
N GLY A 67 3.11 -14.19 21.01
CA GLY A 67 2.83 -13.73 19.63
C GLY A 67 1.72 -12.67 19.58
N GLY A 68 1.89 -11.74 18.66
CA GLY A 68 0.99 -10.61 18.46
C GLY A 68 1.42 -9.36 19.20
N ILE A 69 0.83 -8.24 18.78
CA ILE A 69 1.10 -6.93 19.38
C ILE A 69 0.06 -6.66 20.46
N GLN A 70 0.51 -6.14 21.57
CA GLN A 70 -0.32 -5.77 22.72
C GLN A 70 -0.06 -4.31 23.09
N LEU A 71 -1.11 -3.63 23.49
CA LEU A 71 -1.02 -2.31 24.12
C LEU A 71 -0.78 -2.46 25.63
N GLN A 72 -0.09 -1.50 26.22
CA GLN A 72 0.13 -1.49 27.66
C GLN A 72 -1.19 -1.32 28.44
N PRO A 73 -1.31 -1.82 29.67
CA PRO A 73 -2.47 -1.56 30.52
C PRO A 73 -2.75 -0.06 30.66
N GLY A 74 -4.01 0.34 30.46
CA GLY A 74 -4.43 1.74 30.52
C GLY A 74 -4.23 2.54 29.22
N VAL A 75 -3.74 1.90 28.14
CA VAL A 75 -3.68 2.47 26.80
C VAL A 75 -4.90 1.99 26.01
N THR A 76 -5.63 2.91 25.39
CA THR A 76 -6.75 2.60 24.50
C THR A 76 -6.27 2.49 23.06
N PRO A 77 -6.80 1.58 22.21
CA PRO A 77 -6.45 1.52 20.81
C PRO A 77 -6.67 2.86 20.11
N PHE A 78 -5.73 3.23 19.24
CA PHE A 78 -5.90 4.42 18.41
C PHE A 78 -6.91 4.11 17.28
N VAL A 79 -7.85 5.03 17.06
CA VAL A 79 -8.87 4.88 16.05
C VAL A 79 -8.65 5.88 14.91
N HIS A 80 -8.39 5.38 13.73
CA HIS A 80 -8.38 6.18 12.51
C HIS A 80 -9.82 6.48 12.10
N LYS A 81 -10.30 7.67 12.46
CA LYS A 81 -11.64 8.13 12.09
C LYS A 81 -11.70 8.51 10.63
N THR A 82 -12.86 8.32 10.01
CA THR A 82 -13.12 8.71 8.61
C THR A 82 -12.86 10.19 8.37
N GLY A 83 -12.43 10.50 7.16
CA GLY A 83 -12.11 11.86 6.73
C GLY A 83 -10.67 12.05 6.28
N CYS A 84 -10.42 13.17 5.62
CA CYS A 84 -9.10 13.51 5.09
C CYS A 84 -8.32 14.35 6.09
N ARG A 85 -7.05 14.00 6.31
CA ARG A 85 -6.15 14.74 7.18
C ARG A 85 -4.69 14.47 6.84
N LYS A 86 -3.84 15.38 7.26
CA LYS A 86 -2.41 15.15 7.24
C LYS A 86 -2.06 14.13 8.34
N MET A 87 -1.39 13.07 7.93
CA MET A 87 -0.89 12.03 8.83
C MET A 87 0.62 12.15 8.99
N THR A 88 1.08 11.92 10.22
CA THR A 88 2.49 11.67 10.51
C THR A 88 2.94 10.34 9.91
N SER A 89 4.24 10.11 9.86
CA SER A 89 4.80 8.81 9.43
C SER A 89 4.27 7.64 10.26
N THR A 90 4.14 7.83 11.58
CA THR A 90 3.62 6.81 12.50
C THR A 90 2.16 6.48 12.21
N GLU A 91 1.31 7.49 12.05
CA GLU A 91 -0.12 7.28 11.76
C GLU A 91 -0.34 6.66 10.38
N ALA A 92 0.36 7.15 9.35
CA ALA A 92 0.22 6.65 7.99
C ALA A 92 0.67 5.19 7.86
N LEU A 93 1.80 4.85 8.50
CA LEU A 93 2.31 3.48 8.53
C LEU A 93 1.38 2.56 9.31
N ASP A 94 0.85 3.01 10.45
CA ASP A 94 -0.11 2.25 11.24
C ASP A 94 -1.36 1.95 10.42
N TYR A 95 -1.98 2.98 9.81
CA TYR A 95 -3.17 2.81 8.96
C TYR A 95 -2.96 1.80 7.84
N ALA A 96 -1.81 1.85 7.15
CA ALA A 96 -1.47 0.92 6.07
C ALA A 96 -1.22 -0.53 6.54
N ARG A 97 -1.10 -0.77 7.86
CA ARG A 97 -0.86 -2.11 8.44
C ARG A 97 -2.10 -2.73 9.06
N ILE A 98 -3.15 -1.96 9.29
CA ILE A 98 -4.39 -2.46 9.89
C ILE A 98 -5.00 -3.55 8.99
N ARG A 99 -5.44 -4.65 9.61
CA ARG A 99 -6.06 -5.79 8.92
C ARG A 99 -7.25 -6.36 9.72
N LYS A 100 -7.04 -6.61 11.02
CA LYS A 100 -7.96 -7.42 11.83
C LYS A 100 -9.28 -6.72 12.14
N SER A 101 -9.27 -5.40 12.23
CA SER A 101 -10.48 -4.59 12.49
C SER A 101 -11.23 -4.19 11.22
N LEU A 102 -10.79 -4.69 10.06
CA LEU A 102 -11.38 -4.34 8.77
C LEU A 102 -12.26 -5.45 8.23
N PRO A 103 -13.41 -5.11 7.59
CA PRO A 103 -14.39 -6.10 7.11
C PRO A 103 -13.81 -7.10 6.11
N ASN A 104 -13.01 -6.64 5.14
CA ASN A 104 -12.42 -7.46 4.09
C ASN A 104 -10.94 -7.83 4.37
N GLY A 105 -10.50 -7.65 5.62
CA GLY A 105 -9.19 -8.08 6.10
C GLY A 105 -8.01 -7.62 5.23
N ASP A 106 -7.42 -8.55 4.49
CA ASP A 106 -6.21 -8.30 3.69
C ASP A 106 -6.47 -7.39 2.48
N TYR A 107 -7.63 -7.48 1.86
CA TYR A 107 -8.02 -6.60 0.74
C TYR A 107 -8.13 -5.13 1.16
N ASP A 108 -8.69 -4.87 2.33
CA ASP A 108 -8.75 -3.51 2.89
C ASP A 108 -7.35 -3.01 3.22
N ARG A 109 -6.48 -3.86 3.81
CA ARG A 109 -5.08 -3.50 4.05
C ARG A 109 -4.34 -3.16 2.74
N GLN A 110 -4.52 -3.95 1.69
CA GLN A 110 -3.93 -3.66 0.38
C GLN A 110 -4.44 -2.33 -0.18
N ARG A 111 -5.74 -2.03 -0.02
CA ARG A 111 -6.31 -0.74 -0.41
C ARG A 111 -5.66 0.41 0.35
N HIS A 112 -5.50 0.30 1.68
CA HIS A 112 -4.83 1.33 2.48
C HIS A 112 -3.37 1.52 2.06
N GLN A 113 -2.65 0.45 1.74
CA GLN A 113 -1.29 0.53 1.21
C GLN A 113 -1.24 1.26 -0.14
N GLN A 114 -2.17 0.97 -1.04
CA GLN A 114 -2.27 1.66 -2.32
C GLN A 114 -2.61 3.15 -2.14
N GLN A 115 -3.55 3.48 -1.25
CA GLN A 115 -3.89 4.87 -0.90
C GLN A 115 -2.66 5.61 -0.36
N LEU A 116 -1.87 4.96 0.49
CA LEU A 116 -0.64 5.54 1.03
C LEU A 116 0.42 5.78 -0.06
N ILE A 117 0.62 4.84 -0.98
CA ILE A 117 1.52 5.05 -2.14
C ILE A 117 1.05 6.25 -2.95
N LYS A 118 -0.24 6.36 -3.24
CA LYS A 118 -0.81 7.51 -3.95
C LYS A 118 -0.59 8.82 -3.20
N ALA A 119 -0.76 8.83 -1.88
CA ALA A 119 -0.52 9.99 -1.02
C ALA A 119 0.95 10.42 -1.03
N ILE A 120 1.89 9.46 -1.00
CA ILE A 120 3.33 9.74 -1.11
C ILE A 120 3.66 10.38 -2.45
N VAL A 121 3.15 9.83 -3.57
CA VAL A 121 3.37 10.41 -4.90
C VAL A 121 2.78 11.82 -4.99
N THR A 122 1.58 12.03 -4.46
CA THR A 122 0.95 13.36 -4.38
C THR A 122 1.83 14.34 -3.61
N GLN A 123 2.30 13.95 -2.44
CA GLN A 123 3.14 14.79 -1.59
C GLN A 123 4.49 15.08 -2.24
N ALA A 124 5.15 14.06 -2.82
CA ALA A 124 6.42 14.23 -3.52
C ALA A 124 6.31 15.16 -4.74
N THR A 125 5.19 15.09 -5.45
CA THR A 125 4.89 15.98 -6.58
C THR A 125 4.63 17.41 -6.10
N SER A 126 3.77 17.59 -5.12
CA SER A 126 3.39 18.94 -4.62
C SER A 126 4.55 19.69 -3.97
N THR A 127 5.48 18.99 -3.35
CA THR A 127 6.69 19.57 -2.74
C THR A 127 7.84 19.74 -3.72
N GLY A 128 7.67 19.31 -4.98
CA GLY A 128 8.69 19.41 -6.02
C GLY A 128 9.86 18.44 -5.82
N VAL A 129 9.71 17.38 -5.04
CA VAL A 129 10.76 16.36 -4.83
C VAL A 129 11.07 15.65 -6.13
N LEU A 130 10.07 15.33 -6.95
CA LEU A 130 10.26 14.61 -8.22
C LEU A 130 10.91 15.45 -9.31
N THR A 131 10.94 16.77 -9.16
CA THR A 131 11.55 17.72 -10.13
C THR A 131 12.88 18.29 -9.68
N ASP A 132 13.29 18.05 -8.42
CA ASP A 132 14.52 18.55 -7.81
C ASP A 132 15.38 17.39 -7.31
N LEU A 133 16.48 17.11 -8.02
CA LEU A 133 17.41 16.03 -7.68
C LEU A 133 17.99 16.15 -6.27
N GLY A 134 18.23 17.38 -5.79
CA GLY A 134 18.75 17.60 -4.44
C GLY A 134 17.74 17.23 -3.35
N LYS A 135 16.46 17.55 -3.56
CA LYS A 135 15.38 17.13 -2.66
C LYS A 135 15.18 15.62 -2.70
N LEU A 136 15.18 15.04 -3.89
CA LEU A 136 15.01 13.61 -4.06
C LEU A 136 16.14 12.82 -3.37
N ASN A 137 17.41 13.21 -3.59
CA ASN A 137 18.53 12.57 -2.91
C ASN A 137 18.38 12.60 -1.39
N LYS A 138 17.94 13.73 -0.83
CA LYS A 138 17.65 13.82 0.62
C LYS A 138 16.57 12.85 1.08
N VAL A 139 15.51 12.66 0.30
CA VAL A 139 14.44 11.70 0.61
C VAL A 139 14.97 10.26 0.52
N VAL A 140 15.74 9.93 -0.51
CA VAL A 140 16.35 8.59 -0.66
C VAL A 140 17.38 8.33 0.44
N GLU A 141 18.24 9.29 0.73
CA GLU A 141 19.22 9.21 1.81
C GLU A 141 18.55 9.04 3.19
N SER A 142 17.38 9.64 3.41
CA SER A 142 16.64 9.48 4.66
C SER A 142 16.16 8.05 4.90
N ALA A 143 15.92 7.27 3.84
CA ALA A 143 15.57 5.85 3.94
C ALA A 143 16.81 4.99 4.29
N GLY A 144 18.01 5.48 4.01
CA GLY A 144 19.27 4.81 4.34
C GLY A 144 19.37 3.38 3.82
N ASP A 145 19.98 2.49 4.62
CA ASP A 145 20.15 1.07 4.30
C ASP A 145 18.81 0.28 4.32
N ALA A 146 17.74 0.89 4.82
CA ALA A 146 16.42 0.32 4.85
C ALA A 146 15.74 0.27 3.46
N PHE A 147 16.36 0.92 2.45
CA PHE A 147 15.87 0.94 1.07
C PHE A 147 16.82 0.19 0.14
N ILE A 148 16.36 -0.96 -0.35
CA ILE A 148 17.11 -1.78 -1.30
C ILE A 148 16.45 -1.62 -2.68
N LEU A 149 17.23 -1.13 -3.64
CA LEU A 149 16.77 -0.92 -5.02
C LEU A 149 17.59 -1.79 -5.98
N ASP A 150 16.88 -2.61 -6.75
CA ASP A 150 17.42 -3.33 -7.90
C ASP A 150 16.89 -2.68 -9.19
N THR A 151 17.75 -1.94 -9.87
CA THR A 151 17.41 -1.25 -11.12
C THR A 151 17.81 -2.04 -12.35
N ARG A 152 18.34 -3.25 -12.18
CA ARG A 152 18.90 -4.07 -13.28
C ARG A 152 19.91 -3.32 -14.15
N GLY A 153 20.69 -2.43 -13.52
CA GLY A 153 21.72 -1.64 -14.18
C GLY A 153 21.22 -0.35 -14.83
N THR A 154 19.91 -0.07 -14.80
CA THR A 154 19.39 1.23 -15.26
C THR A 154 19.72 2.30 -14.21
N PRO A 155 20.33 3.43 -14.58
CA PRO A 155 20.58 4.53 -13.66
C PRO A 155 19.30 5.05 -13.01
N ILE A 156 19.33 5.33 -11.71
CA ILE A 156 18.16 5.87 -10.98
C ILE A 156 17.64 7.15 -11.64
N ILE A 157 18.53 7.96 -12.20
CA ILE A 157 18.18 9.20 -12.89
C ILE A 157 17.21 8.97 -14.07
N ASP A 158 17.31 7.83 -14.77
CA ASP A 158 16.45 7.52 -15.91
C ASP A 158 15.02 7.21 -15.43
N TYR A 159 14.87 6.52 -14.27
CA TYR A 159 13.58 6.35 -13.63
C TYR A 159 12.96 7.69 -13.23
N LEU A 160 13.77 8.62 -12.70
CA LEU A 160 13.31 9.94 -12.33
C LEU A 160 12.82 10.74 -13.52
N PHE A 161 13.59 10.75 -14.61
CA PHE A 161 13.15 11.39 -15.86
C PHE A 161 11.86 10.78 -16.39
N THR A 162 11.71 9.46 -16.28
CA THR A 162 10.50 8.76 -16.72
C THR A 162 9.28 9.14 -15.88
N PHE A 163 9.43 9.21 -14.56
CA PHE A 163 8.32 9.46 -13.63
C PHE A 163 8.12 10.92 -13.22
N ARG A 164 8.97 11.86 -13.66
CA ARG A 164 8.93 13.27 -13.24
C ARG A 164 7.61 13.99 -13.47
N ASN A 165 6.84 13.54 -14.46
CA ASN A 165 5.54 14.13 -14.82
C ASN A 165 4.36 13.30 -14.31
N VAL A 166 4.62 12.17 -13.64
CA VAL A 166 3.56 11.33 -13.07
C VAL A 166 2.99 12.02 -11.83
N THR A 167 1.69 12.22 -11.86
CA THR A 167 0.92 12.76 -10.74
C THR A 167 0.02 11.69 -10.15
N SER A 168 -0.61 11.99 -9.02
CA SER A 168 -1.58 11.08 -8.42
C SER A 168 -2.80 10.79 -9.32
N ASN A 169 -3.09 11.68 -10.27
CA ASN A 169 -4.19 11.50 -11.23
C ASN A 169 -3.84 10.48 -12.32
N ASP A 170 -2.56 10.23 -12.55
CA ASP A 170 -2.08 9.25 -13.52
C ASP A 170 -2.00 7.84 -12.92
N LEU A 171 -2.28 7.70 -11.61
CA LEU A 171 -2.25 6.43 -10.89
C LEU A 171 -3.65 5.83 -10.82
N THR A 172 -3.82 4.70 -11.49
CA THR A 172 -5.00 3.84 -11.34
C THR A 172 -4.66 2.72 -10.35
N LEU A 173 -5.38 2.67 -9.24
CA LEU A 173 -5.24 1.62 -8.25
C LEU A 173 -6.14 0.46 -8.65
N ILE A 174 -5.59 -0.75 -8.69
CA ILE A 174 -6.31 -1.95 -9.11
C ILE A 174 -6.27 -3.01 -8.01
N LYS A 175 -7.27 -3.88 -8.02
CA LYS A 175 -7.42 -5.00 -7.07
C LYS A 175 -7.67 -6.29 -7.82
N THR A 176 -7.05 -7.38 -7.37
CA THR A 176 -7.37 -8.72 -7.85
C THR A 176 -8.73 -9.17 -7.33
N ASN A 177 -9.35 -10.16 -7.98
CA ASN A 177 -10.64 -10.74 -7.61
C ASN A 177 -11.77 -9.71 -7.44
N SER A 178 -11.66 -8.53 -8.08
CA SER A 178 -12.57 -7.39 -7.85
C SER A 178 -12.65 -6.97 -6.37
N GLY A 179 -11.67 -7.39 -5.54
CA GLY A 179 -11.66 -7.20 -4.09
C GLY A 179 -12.53 -8.20 -3.32
N VAL A 180 -12.98 -9.27 -3.96
CA VAL A 180 -13.77 -10.33 -3.32
C VAL A 180 -12.83 -11.45 -2.85
N VAL A 181 -13.03 -11.89 -1.61
CA VAL A 181 -12.25 -12.99 -1.01
C VAL A 181 -12.55 -14.29 -1.75
N ASN A 182 -11.50 -14.99 -2.18
CA ASN A 182 -11.55 -16.28 -2.87
C ASN A 182 -10.59 -17.27 -2.20
N THR A 183 -10.89 -17.60 -0.95
CA THR A 183 -10.02 -18.41 -0.11
C THR A 183 -10.15 -19.90 -0.39
N ARG A 184 -9.01 -20.57 -0.52
CA ARG A 184 -8.88 -22.02 -0.55
C ARG A 184 -8.00 -22.52 0.59
N ILE A 185 -8.39 -23.60 1.26
CA ILE A 185 -7.62 -24.21 2.34
C ILE A 185 -6.90 -25.45 1.80
N ILE A 186 -5.58 -25.48 1.92
CA ILE A 186 -4.73 -26.61 1.57
C ILE A 186 -3.84 -26.93 2.78
N ASN A 187 -3.90 -28.19 3.26
CA ASN A 187 -3.11 -28.63 4.41
C ASN A 187 -3.21 -27.67 5.62
N ASN A 188 -4.42 -27.27 5.96
CA ASN A 188 -4.74 -26.34 7.05
C ASN A 188 -4.11 -24.93 6.89
N THR A 189 -3.66 -24.58 5.70
CA THR A 189 -3.15 -23.25 5.36
C THR A 189 -4.11 -22.58 4.39
N SER A 190 -4.44 -21.32 4.67
CA SER A 190 -5.32 -20.50 3.83
C SER A 190 -4.52 -19.89 2.68
N PHE A 191 -5.03 -20.04 1.48
CA PHE A 191 -4.53 -19.44 0.25
C PHE A 191 -5.62 -18.60 -0.37
N GLU A 192 -5.23 -17.55 -1.08
CA GLU A 192 -6.13 -16.75 -1.89
C GLU A 192 -5.91 -17.10 -3.37
N ASP A 193 -6.92 -17.69 -3.99
CA ASP A 193 -6.85 -18.05 -5.41
C ASP A 193 -7.24 -16.86 -6.30
N LEU A 194 -6.54 -16.70 -7.41
CA LEU A 194 -6.93 -15.74 -8.43
C LEU A 194 -8.11 -16.29 -9.23
N SER A 195 -9.15 -15.46 -9.38
CA SER A 195 -10.27 -15.78 -10.25
C SER A 195 -9.83 -15.84 -11.72
N PRO A 196 -10.56 -16.55 -12.60
CA PRO A 196 -10.28 -16.54 -14.03
C PRO A 196 -10.16 -15.11 -14.61
N LEU A 197 -11.04 -14.21 -14.18
CA LEU A 197 -11.03 -12.82 -14.63
C LEU A 197 -9.80 -12.05 -14.12
N SER A 198 -9.29 -12.38 -12.92
CA SER A 198 -8.03 -11.83 -12.43
C SER A 198 -6.83 -12.31 -13.28
N LEU A 199 -6.85 -13.54 -13.75
CA LEU A 199 -5.83 -14.05 -14.64
C LEU A 199 -5.88 -13.36 -16.01
N GLU A 200 -7.07 -13.07 -16.53
CA GLU A 200 -7.26 -12.27 -17.75
C GLU A 200 -6.74 -10.84 -17.57
N MET A 201 -6.99 -10.22 -16.41
CA MET A 201 -6.42 -8.91 -16.06
C MET A 201 -4.90 -8.92 -16.10
N LEU A 202 -4.26 -9.91 -15.47
CA LEU A 202 -2.80 -10.04 -15.46
C LEU A 202 -2.24 -10.29 -16.86
N LYS A 203 -2.95 -11.06 -17.70
CA LYS A 203 -2.61 -11.24 -19.11
C LYS A 203 -2.73 -9.93 -19.88
N ALA A 204 -3.81 -9.18 -19.69
CA ALA A 204 -3.98 -7.87 -20.29
C ALA A 204 -2.86 -6.88 -19.89
N ALA A 205 -2.40 -6.96 -18.63
CA ALA A 205 -1.25 -6.19 -18.16
C ALA A 205 0.06 -6.60 -18.89
N GLN A 206 0.28 -7.90 -19.08
CA GLN A 206 1.42 -8.43 -19.85
C GLN A 206 1.41 -7.98 -21.31
N GLU A 207 0.24 -7.94 -21.93
CA GLU A 207 0.04 -7.62 -23.34
C GLU A 207 -0.06 -6.09 -23.61
N GLY A 208 -0.06 -5.25 -22.56
CA GLY A 208 -0.21 -3.80 -22.66
C GLY A 208 -1.64 -3.34 -22.96
N THR A 209 -2.63 -4.20 -22.77
CA THR A 209 -4.07 -3.94 -23.02
C THR A 209 -4.87 -3.74 -21.73
N LEU A 210 -4.20 -3.54 -20.58
CA LEU A 210 -4.84 -3.40 -19.27
C LEU A 210 -5.89 -2.29 -19.23
N GLY A 211 -5.65 -1.15 -19.92
CA GLY A 211 -6.62 -0.06 -19.99
C GLY A 211 -7.96 -0.48 -20.62
N THR A 212 -7.90 -1.28 -21.70
CA THR A 212 -9.09 -1.84 -22.35
C THR A 212 -9.82 -2.79 -21.43
N PHE A 213 -9.07 -3.66 -20.72
CA PHE A 213 -9.65 -4.57 -19.72
C PHE A 213 -10.36 -3.80 -18.61
N LEU A 214 -9.73 -2.78 -18.03
CA LEU A 214 -10.31 -1.99 -16.94
C LEU A 214 -11.54 -1.17 -17.38
N THR A 215 -11.62 -0.79 -18.66
CA THR A 215 -12.81 -0.14 -19.24
C THR A 215 -13.99 -1.12 -19.28
N ALA A 216 -13.73 -2.39 -19.60
CA ALA A 216 -14.75 -3.43 -19.64
C ALA A 216 -15.10 -3.96 -18.23
N HIS A 217 -14.17 -3.87 -17.29
CA HIS A 217 -14.24 -4.40 -15.93
C HIS A 217 -13.87 -3.35 -14.88
N PRO A 218 -14.68 -2.28 -14.72
CA PRO A 218 -14.39 -1.20 -13.79
C PRO A 218 -14.40 -1.65 -12.32
N GLU A 219 -14.99 -2.80 -12.01
CA GLU A 219 -14.99 -3.40 -10.67
C GLU A 219 -13.58 -3.78 -10.17
N PHE A 220 -12.59 -3.89 -11.06
CA PHE A 220 -11.18 -4.09 -10.72
C PHE A 220 -10.46 -2.81 -10.31
N ILE A 221 -11.04 -1.65 -10.57
CA ILE A 221 -10.47 -0.38 -10.12
C ILE A 221 -10.78 -0.20 -8.64
N ALA A 222 -9.74 0.06 -7.85
CA ALA A 222 -9.93 0.38 -6.44
C ALA A 222 -10.49 1.81 -6.30
N PRO A 223 -11.37 2.06 -5.32
CA PRO A 223 -11.88 3.41 -5.05
C PRO A 223 -10.72 4.39 -4.83
N SER A 224 -10.87 5.60 -5.33
CA SER A 224 -9.94 6.69 -5.02
C SER A 224 -10.02 7.06 -3.54
N ALA A 225 -8.96 7.65 -2.99
CA ALA A 225 -8.99 8.18 -1.63
C ALA A 225 -10.14 9.20 -1.50
N GLY A 226 -11.05 8.96 -0.55
CA GLY A 226 -12.25 9.79 -0.34
C GLY A 226 -13.56 9.21 -0.90
N ASP A 227 -13.49 8.20 -1.78
CA ASP A 227 -14.70 7.48 -2.19
C ASP A 227 -15.16 6.55 -1.06
N PRO A 228 -16.46 6.46 -0.78
CA PRO A 228 -16.95 5.50 0.19
C PRO A 228 -16.59 4.08 -0.22
N PRO A 229 -16.30 3.18 0.73
CA PRO A 229 -16.03 1.79 0.42
C PRO A 229 -17.21 1.20 -0.35
N ALA A 230 -16.91 0.46 -1.42
CA ALA A 230 -17.96 -0.28 -2.13
C ALA A 230 -18.67 -1.20 -1.13
N SER A 231 -19.99 -1.12 -1.08
CA SER A 231 -20.78 -2.02 -0.24
C SER A 231 -20.39 -3.47 -0.51
N PRO A 232 -20.24 -4.30 0.53
CA PRO A 232 -19.91 -5.70 0.33
C PRO A 232 -20.95 -6.34 -0.57
N THR A 233 -20.50 -6.88 -1.70
CA THR A 233 -21.37 -7.69 -2.56
C THR A 233 -21.76 -8.92 -1.76
N PRO A 234 -23.08 -9.25 -1.62
CA PRO A 234 -23.49 -10.43 -0.91
C PRO A 234 -22.80 -11.65 -1.53
N SER A 235 -22.11 -12.43 -0.71
CA SER A 235 -21.59 -13.72 -1.14
C SER A 235 -22.76 -14.56 -1.65
N ALA A 236 -22.71 -14.94 -2.93
CA ALA A 236 -23.61 -15.94 -3.45
C ALA A 236 -23.39 -17.23 -2.64
N GLY A 237 -24.42 -17.63 -1.86
CA GLY A 237 -24.45 -18.82 -1.05
C GLY A 237 -24.46 -20.11 -1.88
#